data_96d4c19902572112dd8070dcf9073582
#
_entry.id   96d4c19902572112dd8070dcf9073582
#
_cell.length_a   1.000
_cell.length_b   1.000
_cell.length_c   1.000
_cell.angle_alpha   90.00
_cell.angle_beta   90.00
_cell.angle_gamma   90.00
#
_symmetry.space_group_name_H-M   'P 1'
#
loop_
_entity.id
_entity.type
_entity.pdbx_description
1 polymer ?
#
loop_
_entity_poly.entity_id
_entity_poly.type
_entity_poly.pdbx_seq_one_letter_code
_entity_poly.pdbx_strand_id
1 'polypeptide(L)'
;NHPSLLTWTPMNEEWWPDNTQFPRFASDVYDLTGRLDPTRPVNTVSGGAVVRTDIWAVHNYEQNPAKLKEKIFSDGTFFHPRLRTTRDQTRNIGFNEVKATANYAWPQYDGSCPYLVDEFGGIKWVKDQEKQATDSQTESWGYGQAPRTLEEFYTRLEGQVDALLSLSGQVWGYCYTQLTDVEQEQNGIYCYDRSAKFDMDRIKAIFS
;
A
#
# COMPACT_ATOMS: atom_id res chain seq x y z
N ASN A 1 -18.25 11.52 -12.63
CA ASN A 1 -17.77 12.81 -12.14
C ASN A 1 -18.33 13.07 -10.74
N HIS A 2 -17.65 12.58 -9.70
CA HIS A 2 -18.08 12.71 -8.32
C HIS A 2 -17.05 13.52 -7.52
N PRO A 3 -17.46 14.43 -6.63
CA PRO A 3 -16.53 15.28 -5.88
C PRO A 3 -15.60 14.49 -4.93
N SER A 4 -15.98 13.28 -4.54
CA SER A 4 -15.13 12.39 -3.73
C SER A 4 -14.01 11.69 -4.51
N LEU A 5 -13.98 11.79 -5.84
CA LEU A 5 -12.86 11.31 -6.65
C LEU A 5 -11.74 12.34 -6.59
N LEU A 6 -10.68 12.03 -5.85
CA LEU A 6 -9.55 12.94 -5.62
C LEU A 6 -8.46 12.79 -6.67
N THR A 7 -8.22 11.58 -7.14
CA THR A 7 -7.13 11.24 -8.06
C THR A 7 -7.51 10.06 -8.95
N TRP A 8 -6.80 9.91 -10.05
CA TRP A 8 -6.84 8.73 -10.90
C TRP A 8 -5.60 7.88 -10.66
N THR A 9 -5.79 6.57 -10.46
CA THR A 9 -4.72 5.59 -10.31
C THR A 9 -4.88 4.51 -11.36
N PRO A 10 -4.32 4.70 -12.56
CA PRO A 10 -4.52 3.78 -13.68
C PRO A 10 -3.77 2.45 -13.56
N MET A 11 -2.74 2.39 -12.73
CA MET A 11 -1.95 1.17 -12.52
C MET A 11 -1.71 0.93 -11.03
N ASN A 12 -1.63 -0.35 -10.64
CA ASN A 12 -1.35 -0.78 -9.27
C ASN A 12 -0.23 -1.81 -9.24
N GLU A 13 0.80 -1.56 -8.41
CA GLU A 13 1.91 -2.49 -8.14
C GLU A 13 2.64 -3.02 -9.40
N GLU A 14 2.70 -2.20 -10.43
CA GLU A 14 3.42 -2.56 -11.64
C GLU A 14 4.93 -2.38 -11.48
N TRP A 15 5.63 -3.50 -11.57
CA TRP A 15 7.08 -3.60 -11.41
C TRP A 15 7.70 -4.30 -12.62
N TRP A 16 7.92 -3.58 -13.70
CA TRP A 16 8.52 -4.11 -14.94
C TRP A 16 9.90 -3.50 -15.24
N PRO A 17 10.85 -3.50 -14.30
CA PRO A 17 12.13 -2.82 -14.50
C PRO A 17 12.98 -3.41 -15.61
N ASP A 18 12.72 -4.66 -16.04
CA ASP A 18 13.42 -5.30 -17.17
C ASP A 18 12.81 -4.93 -18.52
N ASN A 19 11.66 -4.32 -18.54
CA ASN A 19 11.02 -3.91 -19.77
C ASN A 19 11.45 -2.49 -20.14
N THR A 20 12.33 -2.37 -21.13
CA THR A 20 12.79 -1.07 -21.65
C THR A 20 11.66 -0.19 -22.17
N GLN A 21 10.49 -0.75 -22.43
CA GLN A 21 9.30 -0.02 -22.90
C GLN A 21 8.45 0.50 -21.74
N PHE A 22 8.59 -0.03 -20.51
CA PHE A 22 7.76 0.35 -19.37
C PHE A 22 7.83 1.87 -19.07
N PRO A 23 8.99 2.53 -19.04
CA PRO A 23 9.04 3.97 -18.79
C PRO A 23 8.24 4.79 -19.81
N ARG A 24 8.28 4.41 -21.08
CA ARG A 24 7.47 5.03 -22.11
C ARG A 24 5.98 4.75 -21.90
N PHE A 25 5.64 3.49 -21.70
CA PHE A 25 4.24 3.08 -21.45
C PHE A 25 3.65 3.82 -20.25
N ALA A 26 4.34 3.87 -19.11
CA ALA A 26 3.88 4.58 -17.92
C ALA A 26 3.71 6.09 -18.18
N SER A 27 4.62 6.71 -18.94
CA SER A 27 4.48 8.10 -19.35
C SER A 27 3.27 8.32 -20.27
N ASP A 28 3.05 7.44 -21.23
CA ASP A 28 1.90 7.51 -22.15
C ASP A 28 0.57 7.33 -21.39
N VAL A 29 0.53 6.44 -20.39
CA VAL A 29 -0.64 6.25 -19.51
C VAL A 29 -0.89 7.50 -18.65
N TYR A 30 0.14 8.10 -18.08
CA TYR A 30 0.03 9.37 -17.35
C TYR A 30 -0.58 10.45 -18.23
N ASP A 31 0.00 10.67 -19.43
CA ASP A 31 -0.48 11.70 -20.37
C ASP A 31 -1.92 11.44 -20.84
N LEU A 32 -2.27 10.18 -21.12
CA LEU A 32 -3.63 9.81 -21.50
C LEU A 32 -4.63 10.10 -20.38
N THR A 33 -4.30 9.71 -19.15
CA THR A 33 -5.16 9.91 -17.97
C THR A 33 -5.40 11.41 -17.74
N GLY A 34 -4.35 12.25 -17.78
CA GLY A 34 -4.46 13.68 -17.62
C GLY A 34 -5.24 14.38 -18.76
N ARG A 35 -5.19 13.83 -19.99
CA ARG A 35 -6.01 14.34 -21.10
C ARG A 35 -7.48 13.98 -20.96
N LEU A 36 -7.79 12.80 -20.43
CA LEU A 36 -9.17 12.36 -20.22
C LEU A 36 -9.85 13.11 -19.07
N ASP A 37 -9.10 13.45 -18.03
CA ASP A 37 -9.57 14.31 -16.93
C ASP A 37 -8.46 15.24 -16.43
N PRO A 38 -8.39 16.47 -16.96
CA PRO A 38 -7.36 17.44 -16.53
C PRO A 38 -7.69 18.11 -15.18
N THR A 39 -8.78 17.74 -14.53
CA THR A 39 -9.23 18.37 -13.28
C THR A 39 -8.71 17.67 -12.03
N ARG A 40 -8.09 16.49 -12.17
CA ARG A 40 -7.60 15.68 -11.07
C ARG A 40 -6.15 15.27 -11.29
N PRO A 41 -5.36 15.19 -10.19
CA PRO A 41 -4.00 14.66 -10.26
C PRO A 41 -4.01 13.17 -10.64
N VAL A 42 -2.89 12.72 -11.17
CA VAL A 42 -2.67 11.32 -11.56
C VAL A 42 -1.63 10.70 -10.64
N ASN A 43 -2.03 9.67 -9.89
CA ASN A 43 -1.13 8.71 -9.26
C ASN A 43 -0.90 7.57 -10.24
N THR A 44 0.13 7.65 -11.05
CA THR A 44 0.30 6.78 -12.23
C THR A 44 0.40 5.32 -11.86
N VAL A 45 1.15 5.00 -10.81
CA VAL A 45 1.34 3.64 -10.32
C VAL A 45 1.29 3.66 -8.80
N SER A 46 0.22 3.13 -8.22
CA SER A 46 0.09 2.94 -6.78
C SER A 46 1.09 1.86 -6.33
N GLY A 47 2.01 2.20 -5.43
CA GLY A 47 2.96 1.26 -4.83
C GLY A 47 3.97 0.61 -5.77
N GLY A 48 4.04 1.01 -7.03
CA GLY A 48 4.91 0.42 -8.04
C GLY A 48 6.07 1.31 -8.50
N ALA A 49 6.59 1.01 -9.69
CA ALA A 49 7.71 1.74 -10.28
C ALA A 49 7.25 3.08 -10.87
N VAL A 50 7.55 4.17 -10.21
CA VAL A 50 7.15 5.51 -10.62
C VAL A 50 8.06 6.04 -11.73
N VAL A 51 7.45 6.54 -12.82
CA VAL A 51 8.13 7.24 -13.93
C VAL A 51 7.75 8.71 -13.95
N ARG A 52 6.46 9.00 -13.96
CA ARG A 52 5.84 10.34 -13.85
C ARG A 52 4.59 10.21 -13.00
N THR A 53 4.36 11.17 -12.11
CA THR A 53 3.21 11.16 -11.23
C THR A 53 2.97 12.56 -10.65
N ASP A 54 1.73 12.89 -10.30
CA ASP A 54 1.39 14.06 -9.53
C ASP A 54 1.30 13.76 -8.02
N ILE A 55 1.24 12.48 -7.66
CA ILE A 55 1.20 11.98 -6.29
C ILE A 55 2.19 10.83 -6.17
N TRP A 56 3.10 10.90 -5.22
CA TRP A 56 4.02 9.81 -4.92
C TRP A 56 3.38 8.86 -3.92
N ALA A 57 3.03 7.67 -4.37
CA ALA A 57 2.32 6.68 -3.56
C ALA A 57 3.20 5.46 -3.26
N VAL A 58 3.13 4.96 -2.03
CA VAL A 58 3.89 3.80 -1.58
C VAL A 58 3.01 2.82 -0.81
N HIS A 59 3.27 1.52 -0.99
CA HIS A 59 2.70 0.45 -0.18
C HIS A 59 3.69 0.04 0.91
N ASN A 60 3.22 -0.03 2.15
CA ASN A 60 4.07 -0.47 3.26
C ASN A 60 3.27 -1.27 4.29
N TYR A 61 3.47 -2.57 4.28
CA TYR A 61 2.79 -3.52 5.17
C TYR A 61 3.62 -3.93 6.40
N GLU A 62 4.56 -3.09 6.82
CA GLU A 62 5.31 -3.33 8.05
C GLU A 62 4.37 -3.35 9.25
N GLN A 63 4.40 -4.45 10.00
CA GLN A 63 3.47 -4.68 11.12
C GLN A 63 3.91 -4.04 12.43
N ASN A 64 5.19 -3.70 12.56
CA ASN A 64 5.68 -2.99 13.73
C ASN A 64 5.57 -1.48 13.51
N PRO A 65 4.82 -0.72 14.34
CA PRO A 65 4.60 0.71 14.15
C PRO A 65 5.88 1.55 14.09
N ALA A 66 6.85 1.27 14.95
CA ALA A 66 8.12 2.01 14.95
C ALA A 66 8.92 1.79 13.67
N LYS A 67 8.97 0.53 13.19
CA LYS A 67 9.62 0.19 11.92
C LYS A 67 8.82 0.71 10.73
N LEU A 68 7.49 0.76 10.80
CA LEU A 68 6.66 1.37 9.76
C LEU A 68 7.04 2.84 9.57
N LYS A 69 7.10 3.59 10.66
CA LYS A 69 7.53 4.99 10.64
C LYS A 69 8.93 5.14 10.06
N GLU A 70 9.90 4.37 10.55
CA GLU A 70 11.30 4.39 10.07
C GLU A 70 11.40 4.08 8.57
N LYS A 71 10.62 3.12 8.09
CA LYS A 71 10.59 2.73 6.67
C LYS A 71 9.85 3.71 5.76
N ILE A 72 9.14 4.68 6.30
CA ILE A 72 8.51 5.74 5.52
C ILE A 72 9.40 6.98 5.51
N PHE A 73 9.84 7.41 6.69
CA PHE A 73 10.66 8.59 6.84
C PHE A 73 11.60 8.45 8.03
N SER A 74 12.90 8.52 7.78
CA SER A 74 13.94 8.57 8.82
C SER A 74 15.10 9.46 8.40
N ASP A 75 15.75 10.07 9.38
CA ASP A 75 16.94 10.92 9.18
C ASP A 75 16.76 12.01 8.11
N GLY A 76 15.56 12.61 8.06
CA GLY A 76 15.24 13.65 7.08
C GLY A 76 15.01 13.14 5.65
N THR A 77 14.93 11.83 5.46
CA THR A 77 14.81 11.20 4.15
C THR A 77 13.57 10.32 4.07
N PHE A 78 12.80 10.48 2.99
CA PHE A 78 11.74 9.54 2.66
C PHE A 78 12.32 8.22 2.18
N PHE A 79 11.66 7.14 2.57
CA PHE A 79 11.95 5.84 2.00
C PHE A 79 11.52 5.85 0.52
N HIS A 80 12.48 5.62 -0.33
CA HIS A 80 12.20 5.24 -1.71
C HIS A 80 12.31 3.72 -1.78
N PRO A 81 11.31 3.02 -2.30
CA PRO A 81 11.54 1.68 -2.77
C PRO A 81 12.64 1.81 -3.85
N ARG A 82 13.89 1.69 -3.43
CA ARG A 82 14.98 1.60 -4.39
C ARG A 82 14.67 0.39 -5.24
N LEU A 83 14.56 0.58 -6.52
CA LEU A 83 14.78 -0.50 -7.48
C LEU A 83 16.22 -0.95 -7.24
N ARG A 84 16.38 -1.82 -6.27
CA ARG A 84 17.70 -2.37 -5.93
C ARG A 84 18.15 -3.20 -7.11
N THR A 85 19.33 -2.89 -7.61
CA THR A 85 20.01 -3.76 -8.55
C THR A 85 20.09 -5.18 -7.98
N THR A 86 19.43 -6.07 -8.62
CA THR A 86 19.52 -7.53 -8.76
C THR A 86 19.94 -8.47 -7.62
N ARG A 87 20.59 -8.06 -6.56
CA ARG A 87 21.08 -9.00 -5.54
C ARG A 87 20.34 -8.97 -4.19
N ASP A 88 19.72 -7.86 -3.83
CA ASP A 88 19.14 -7.66 -2.49
C ASP A 88 17.61 -7.71 -2.43
N GLN A 89 16.92 -7.64 -3.57
CA GLN A 89 15.45 -7.58 -3.59
C GLN A 89 14.78 -8.94 -3.59
N THR A 90 15.46 -9.99 -4.00
CA THR A 90 14.90 -11.35 -4.11
C THR A 90 14.55 -12.00 -2.78
N ARG A 91 14.97 -11.44 -1.65
CA ARG A 91 14.72 -12.03 -0.33
C ARG A 91 13.43 -11.61 0.35
N ASN A 92 12.77 -10.54 -0.07
CA ASN A 92 11.63 -9.97 0.69
C ASN A 92 10.30 -9.84 -0.07
N ILE A 93 10.24 -10.09 -1.34
CA ILE A 93 9.01 -9.92 -2.12
C ILE A 93 8.84 -11.16 -3.01
N GLY A 94 8.69 -12.29 -2.65
CA GLY A 94 8.27 -13.50 -3.36
C GLY A 94 8.11 -13.48 -4.90
N PHE A 95 8.64 -12.46 -5.59
CA PHE A 95 8.63 -12.30 -7.03
C PHE A 95 10.01 -12.54 -7.62
N ASN A 96 10.05 -13.24 -8.75
CA ASN A 96 11.25 -13.59 -9.50
C ASN A 96 12.20 -12.42 -9.70
N GLU A 97 13.53 -12.71 -9.73
CA GLU A 97 14.60 -11.74 -9.93
C GLU A 97 14.27 -10.76 -11.05
N VAL A 98 14.01 -9.53 -10.67
CA VAL A 98 13.80 -8.45 -11.61
C VAL A 98 15.14 -7.81 -11.89
N LYS A 99 15.69 -8.03 -13.09
CA LYS A 99 16.90 -7.36 -13.56
C LYS A 99 16.55 -5.93 -13.95
N ALA A 100 16.92 -4.95 -13.12
CA ALA A 100 16.80 -3.55 -13.50
C ALA A 100 17.51 -3.34 -14.85
N THR A 101 16.81 -2.73 -15.82
CA THR A 101 17.45 -2.31 -17.08
C THR A 101 18.55 -1.32 -16.72
N ALA A 102 19.79 -1.69 -17.02
CA ALA A 102 21.01 -1.01 -16.61
C ALA A 102 21.10 0.47 -17.05
N ASN A 103 20.15 0.96 -17.85
CA ASN A 103 20.24 2.23 -18.56
C ASN A 103 19.09 3.22 -18.27
N TYR A 104 18.15 2.93 -17.36
CA TYR A 104 17.10 3.87 -17.01
C TYR A 104 17.32 4.45 -15.61
N ALA A 105 17.48 5.78 -15.53
CA ALA A 105 17.56 6.49 -14.26
C ALA A 105 16.15 6.66 -13.69
N TRP A 106 15.75 5.78 -12.79
CA TRP A 106 14.45 5.85 -12.12
C TRP A 106 14.35 7.12 -11.29
N PRO A 107 13.24 7.88 -11.41
CA PRO A 107 12.99 9.03 -10.57
C PRO A 107 13.04 8.68 -9.09
N GLN A 108 13.51 9.62 -8.29
CA GLN A 108 13.47 9.55 -6.84
C GLN A 108 12.51 10.62 -6.35
N TYR A 109 11.83 10.38 -5.24
CA TYR A 109 10.99 11.40 -4.62
C TYR A 109 11.86 12.60 -4.20
N ASP A 110 11.50 13.76 -4.68
CA ASP A 110 12.24 15.02 -4.48
C ASP A 110 11.46 16.05 -3.65
N GLY A 111 10.29 15.67 -3.14
CA GLY A 111 9.42 16.55 -2.38
C GLY A 111 8.53 17.48 -3.23
N SER A 112 8.54 17.34 -4.55
CA SER A 112 7.79 18.21 -5.46
C SER A 112 6.29 17.92 -5.51
N CYS A 113 5.85 16.77 -5.01
CA CYS A 113 4.45 16.35 -5.00
C CYS A 113 4.06 15.73 -3.65
N PRO A 114 2.75 15.57 -3.37
CA PRO A 114 2.29 14.88 -2.16
C PRO A 114 2.82 13.46 -2.06
N TYR A 115 3.23 13.05 -0.84
CA TYR A 115 3.63 11.69 -0.52
C TYR A 115 2.48 10.97 0.22
N LEU A 116 2.00 9.87 -0.32
CA LEU A 116 0.92 9.06 0.26
C LEU A 116 1.42 7.66 0.62
N VAL A 117 0.90 7.14 1.72
CA VAL A 117 0.97 5.71 2.03
C VAL A 117 -0.40 5.12 1.67
N ASP A 118 -0.60 4.86 0.40
CA ASP A 118 -1.91 4.50 -0.15
C ASP A 118 -2.29 3.02 0.04
N GLU A 119 -1.35 2.21 0.57
CA GLU A 119 -1.66 0.91 1.18
C GLU A 119 -0.79 0.67 2.41
N PHE A 120 -1.44 0.36 3.55
CA PHE A 120 -0.77 -0.08 4.77
C PHE A 120 -1.68 -0.99 5.58
N GLY A 121 -1.14 -1.57 6.66
CA GLY A 121 -1.90 -2.40 7.57
C GLY A 121 -1.98 -3.85 7.13
N GLY A 122 -3.03 -4.24 6.45
CA GLY A 122 -3.20 -5.59 5.95
C GLY A 122 -3.20 -6.67 7.03
N ILE A 123 -3.58 -6.31 8.27
CA ILE A 123 -3.51 -7.19 9.44
C ILE A 123 -4.51 -8.32 9.29
N LYS A 124 -4.02 -9.56 9.18
CA LYS A 124 -4.88 -10.74 9.08
C LYS A 124 -5.75 -10.89 10.32
N TRP A 125 -7.07 -10.97 10.13
CA TRP A 125 -8.01 -11.40 11.15
C TRP A 125 -9.18 -12.16 10.55
N VAL A 126 -9.37 -13.40 11.01
CA VAL A 126 -10.46 -14.26 10.58
C VAL A 126 -11.55 -14.24 11.64
N LYS A 127 -12.74 -13.79 11.27
CA LYS A 127 -13.92 -13.91 12.12
C LYS A 127 -14.38 -15.38 12.10
N ASP A 128 -14.66 -15.96 13.23
CA ASP A 128 -15.10 -17.36 13.36
C ASP A 128 -14.08 -18.39 12.86
N GLN A 129 -12.85 -18.35 13.41
CA GLN A 129 -11.76 -19.28 13.06
C GLN A 129 -12.15 -20.76 13.09
N GLU A 130 -13.12 -21.15 13.95
CA GLU A 130 -13.59 -22.53 14.06
C GLU A 130 -14.37 -23.03 12.84
N LYS A 131 -15.05 -22.13 12.11
CA LYS A 131 -15.86 -22.49 10.93
C LYS A 131 -15.03 -22.68 9.66
N GLN A 132 -13.87 -22.04 9.57
CA GLN A 132 -13.02 -22.10 8.37
C GLN A 132 -12.13 -23.33 8.30
N ALA A 133 -11.86 -23.99 9.44
CA ALA A 133 -11.04 -25.20 9.47
C ALA A 133 -11.68 -26.40 8.71
N THR A 134 -12.93 -26.29 8.31
CA THR A 134 -13.68 -27.39 7.71
C THR A 134 -13.96 -27.24 6.21
N ASP A 135 -13.78 -26.08 5.60
CA ASP A 135 -14.38 -25.85 4.27
C ASP A 135 -13.46 -25.26 3.17
N SER A 136 -12.23 -24.87 3.43
CA SER A 136 -11.37 -24.41 2.34
C SER A 136 -10.03 -25.12 2.29
N GLN A 137 -9.73 -25.70 1.13
CA GLN A 137 -8.39 -26.24 0.79
C GLN A 137 -7.34 -25.12 0.64
N THR A 138 -7.71 -23.85 0.76
CA THR A 138 -6.84 -22.70 0.57
C THR A 138 -6.69 -21.93 1.87
N GLU A 139 -5.44 -21.80 2.32
CA GLU A 139 -5.11 -21.09 3.55
C GLU A 139 -5.39 -19.57 3.39
N SER A 140 -6.11 -18.98 4.36
CA SER A 140 -6.33 -17.54 4.40
C SER A 140 -5.02 -16.81 4.72
N TRP A 141 -4.84 -15.61 4.15
CA TRP A 141 -3.62 -14.84 4.34
C TRP A 141 -3.90 -13.36 4.67
N GLY A 142 -2.86 -12.68 5.05
CA GLY A 142 -2.72 -11.25 5.31
C GLY A 142 -1.26 -10.98 5.62
N TYR A 143 -0.91 -9.74 5.92
CA TYR A 143 0.48 -9.35 6.09
C TYR A 143 1.00 -9.59 7.50
N GLY A 144 2.21 -10.12 7.58
CA GLY A 144 2.90 -10.46 8.83
C GLY A 144 2.23 -11.57 9.62
N GLN A 145 2.58 -11.67 10.89
CA GLN A 145 2.00 -12.66 11.79
C GLN A 145 0.61 -12.23 12.25
N ALA A 146 -0.38 -13.10 12.12
CA ALA A 146 -1.73 -12.84 12.59
C ALA A 146 -1.75 -12.55 14.10
N PRO A 147 -2.52 -11.54 14.57
CA PRO A 147 -2.74 -11.32 15.99
C PRO A 147 -3.42 -12.53 16.64
N ARG A 148 -3.09 -12.77 17.90
CA ARG A 148 -3.69 -13.87 18.67
C ARG A 148 -5.02 -13.49 19.30
N THR A 149 -5.24 -12.19 19.53
CA THR A 149 -6.44 -11.66 20.17
C THR A 149 -6.92 -10.40 19.43
N LEU A 150 -8.20 -10.07 19.60
CA LEU A 150 -8.75 -8.80 19.11
C LEU A 150 -8.04 -7.58 19.71
N GLU A 151 -7.62 -7.66 20.97
CA GLU A 151 -6.88 -6.58 21.62
C GLU A 151 -5.51 -6.36 20.96
N GLU A 152 -4.81 -7.43 20.61
CA GLU A 152 -3.56 -7.33 19.86
C GLU A 152 -3.78 -6.72 18.46
N PHE A 153 -4.90 -7.07 17.80
CA PHE A 153 -5.27 -6.47 16.52
C PHE A 153 -5.46 -4.95 16.66
N TYR A 154 -6.28 -4.52 17.60
CA TYR A 154 -6.56 -3.11 17.81
C TYR A 154 -5.32 -2.32 18.20
N THR A 155 -4.52 -2.84 19.13
CA THR A 155 -3.27 -2.18 19.56
C THR A 155 -2.31 -2.01 18.39
N ARG A 156 -2.21 -3.03 17.51
CA ARG A 156 -1.34 -2.95 16.33
C ARG A 156 -1.86 -1.95 15.32
N LEU A 157 -3.15 -1.97 15.02
CA LEU A 157 -3.78 -1.03 14.10
C LEU A 157 -3.64 0.42 14.58
N GLU A 158 -3.95 0.68 15.85
CA GLU A 158 -3.79 1.99 16.48
C GLU A 158 -2.35 2.47 16.39
N GLY A 159 -1.39 1.64 16.76
CA GLY A 159 0.01 1.98 16.67
C GLY A 159 0.49 2.28 15.24
N GLN A 160 -0.04 1.58 14.23
CA GLN A 160 0.28 1.87 12.82
C GLN A 160 -0.32 3.21 12.38
N VAL A 161 -1.57 3.50 12.75
CA VAL A 161 -2.22 4.78 12.46
C VAL A 161 -1.48 5.93 13.15
N ASP A 162 -1.15 5.79 14.43
CA ASP A 162 -0.37 6.78 15.19
C ASP A 162 1.01 7.04 14.56
N ALA A 163 1.68 5.98 14.08
CA ALA A 163 2.94 6.11 13.38
C ALA A 163 2.81 6.99 12.12
N LEU A 164 1.75 6.80 11.32
CA LEU A 164 1.47 7.61 10.14
C LEU A 164 1.07 9.04 10.51
N LEU A 165 0.19 9.23 11.49
CA LEU A 165 -0.24 10.55 11.96
C LEU A 165 0.94 11.35 12.54
N SER A 166 1.89 10.69 13.18
CA SER A 166 3.13 11.35 13.66
C SER A 166 4.01 11.91 12.54
N LEU A 167 3.75 11.52 11.28
CA LEU A 167 4.41 12.01 10.07
C LEU A 167 3.54 13.02 9.28
N SER A 168 2.56 13.64 9.91
CA SER A 168 1.58 14.54 9.24
C SER A 168 2.21 15.76 8.53
N GLY A 169 3.46 16.11 8.85
CA GLY A 169 4.23 17.13 8.10
C GLY A 169 4.90 16.61 6.83
N GLN A 170 4.97 15.30 6.65
CA GLN A 170 5.67 14.60 5.56
C GLN A 170 4.72 13.78 4.71
N VAL A 171 3.84 13.00 5.36
CA VAL A 171 2.83 12.14 4.71
C VAL A 171 1.53 12.91 4.61
N TRP A 172 1.00 13.06 3.40
CA TRP A 172 -0.21 13.85 3.13
C TRP A 172 -1.49 13.04 3.29
N GLY A 173 -1.39 11.72 3.27
CA GLY A 173 -2.52 10.84 3.45
C GLY A 173 -2.13 9.37 3.50
N TYR A 174 -3.07 8.56 3.94
CA TYR A 174 -2.90 7.12 4.02
C TYR A 174 -4.23 6.40 3.71
N CYS A 175 -4.13 5.13 3.28
CA CYS A 175 -5.28 4.27 3.06
C CYS A 175 -5.01 2.89 3.64
N TYR A 176 -5.90 2.43 4.51
CA TYR A 176 -5.80 1.07 5.09
C TYR A 176 -6.22 0.02 4.07
N THR A 177 -5.43 -1.02 3.93
CA THR A 177 -5.73 -2.20 3.15
C THR A 177 -6.16 -3.33 4.08
N GLN A 178 -7.50 -3.72 4.10
CA GLN A 178 -8.46 -3.18 3.14
C GLN A 178 -9.86 -3.00 3.77
N LEU A 179 -10.81 -2.50 3.01
CA LEU A 179 -12.17 -2.27 3.52
C LEU A 179 -12.90 -3.58 3.83
N THR A 180 -12.88 -4.52 2.90
CA THR A 180 -13.53 -5.84 3.04
C THR A 180 -12.54 -6.95 2.77
N ASP A 181 -12.77 -8.13 3.35
CA ASP A 181 -12.07 -9.34 2.93
C ASP A 181 -12.30 -9.59 1.43
N VAL A 182 -11.28 -10.15 0.76
CA VAL A 182 -11.36 -10.60 -0.62
C VAL A 182 -10.90 -12.05 -0.69
N GLU A 183 -11.88 -12.98 -0.77
CA GLU A 183 -11.62 -14.41 -0.81
C GLU A 183 -10.70 -14.89 0.34
N GLN A 184 -9.47 -15.33 0.02
CA GLN A 184 -8.49 -15.79 1.00
C GLN A 184 -7.72 -14.67 1.68
N GLU A 185 -7.73 -13.47 1.12
CA GLU A 185 -7.13 -12.28 1.72
C GLU A 185 -8.03 -11.71 2.79
N GLN A 186 -7.77 -12.11 4.05
CA GLN A 186 -8.67 -11.82 5.18
C GLN A 186 -8.09 -10.76 6.13
N ASN A 187 -7.83 -9.60 5.59
CA ASN A 187 -7.32 -8.42 6.29
C ASN A 187 -8.29 -7.23 6.25
N GLY A 188 -9.52 -7.44 5.76
CA GLY A 188 -10.55 -6.41 5.71
C GLY A 188 -11.05 -5.97 7.10
N ILE A 189 -11.52 -4.74 7.19
CA ILE A 189 -12.27 -4.21 8.35
C ILE A 189 -13.68 -4.85 8.42
N TYR A 190 -14.21 -5.21 7.28
CA TYR A 190 -15.47 -5.94 7.15
C TYR A 190 -15.19 -7.33 6.57
N CYS A 191 -16.11 -8.25 6.82
CA CYS A 191 -16.14 -9.53 6.11
C CYS A 191 -16.43 -9.32 4.61
N TYR A 192 -16.24 -10.37 3.80
CA TYR A 192 -16.54 -10.34 2.37
C TYR A 192 -17.98 -9.91 2.05
N ASP A 193 -18.94 -10.34 2.87
CA ASP A 193 -20.36 -9.97 2.78
C ASP A 193 -20.69 -8.57 3.35
N ARG A 194 -19.65 -7.81 3.73
CA ARG A 194 -19.71 -6.48 4.37
C ARG A 194 -20.30 -6.47 5.78
N SER A 195 -20.48 -7.60 6.43
CA SER A 195 -20.79 -7.63 7.85
C SER A 195 -19.58 -7.18 8.68
N ALA A 196 -19.83 -6.52 9.81
CA ALA A 196 -18.76 -6.02 10.69
C ALA A 196 -17.94 -7.18 11.26
N LYS A 197 -16.61 -7.09 11.18
CA LYS A 197 -15.67 -8.03 11.82
C LYS A 197 -15.29 -7.62 13.22
N PHE A 198 -15.38 -6.32 13.52
CA PHE A 198 -14.85 -5.67 14.70
C PHE A 198 -15.91 -4.80 15.37
N ASP A 199 -15.59 -4.27 16.55
CA ASP A 199 -16.29 -3.14 17.14
C ASP A 199 -16.01 -1.89 16.27
N MET A 200 -17.02 -1.47 15.53
CA MET A 200 -16.90 -0.37 14.56
C MET A 200 -16.72 0.99 15.21
N ASP A 201 -17.20 1.18 16.43
CA ASP A 201 -16.97 2.43 17.17
C ASP A 201 -15.49 2.53 17.57
N ARG A 202 -14.90 1.42 17.97
CA ARG A 202 -13.47 1.35 18.26
C ARG A 202 -12.61 1.54 17.01
N ILE A 203 -12.98 0.91 15.90
CA ILE A 203 -12.30 1.13 14.59
C ILE A 203 -12.37 2.61 14.22
N LYS A 204 -13.55 3.22 14.29
CA LYS A 204 -13.71 4.64 14.00
C LYS A 204 -12.84 5.53 14.90
N ALA A 205 -12.77 5.23 16.19
CA ALA A 205 -11.92 5.99 17.13
C ALA A 205 -10.43 5.91 16.77
N ILE A 206 -9.94 4.76 16.27
CA ILE A 206 -8.54 4.59 15.83
C ILE A 206 -8.22 5.48 14.62
N PHE A 207 -9.16 5.67 13.70
CA PHE A 207 -8.97 6.48 12.50
C PHE A 207 -9.37 7.96 12.65
N SER A 208 -9.81 8.39 13.85
CA SER A 208 -10.22 9.77 14.16
C SER A 208 -9.12 10.55 14.83
#